data_3af1c783a387e3a51bcf3c8516c9cc21
#
_entry.id   3af1c783a387e3a51bcf3c8516c9cc21
#
_cell.length_a   1.000
_cell.length_b   1.000
_cell.length_c   1.000
_cell.angle_alpha   90.00
_cell.angle_beta   90.00
_cell.angle_gamma   90.00
#
_symmetry.space_group_name_H-M   'P 1'
#
loop_
_entity.id
_entity.type
_entity.pdbx_description
1 polymer ?
#
loop_
_entity_poly.entity_id
_entity_poly.type
_entity_poly.pdbx_seq_one_letter_code
_entity_poly.pdbx_strand_id
1 'polypeptide(L)'
;MEKYLRQLISIEFDDKKEIFNGFLIDWTEDWILLKNNPVDFIIDGYTILKNKNVKAIIQDKDHEFTERVIKLKGLKTSAEEIIPLKDLSSIINFLANKYEIFQITKKSDKAVYLGRLIEINEDELLIDFLGPEGKFEGEMSFKLNKIRVIEFDTDYINSLKLIIAEEKKK
;
A
#
# COMPACT_ATOMS: atom_id res chain seq x y z
N MET A 1 1.18 -8.48 17.09
CA MET A 1 1.11 -7.14 16.42
C MET A 1 1.17 -5.98 17.41
N GLU A 2 0.34 -5.94 18.44
CA GLU A 2 0.18 -4.78 19.32
C GLU A 2 1.49 -4.18 19.86
N LYS A 3 2.44 -5.03 20.29
CA LYS A 3 3.75 -4.58 20.78
C LYS A 3 4.61 -3.82 19.76
N TYR A 4 4.29 -3.93 18.48
CA TYR A 4 5.00 -3.27 17.37
C TYR A 4 4.31 -2.01 16.85
N LEU A 5 3.17 -1.64 17.43
CA LEU A 5 2.41 -0.47 16.99
C LEU A 5 3.30 0.80 17.01
N ARG A 6 3.30 1.53 15.91
CA ARG A 6 4.11 2.74 15.68
C ARG A 6 5.63 2.53 15.65
N GLN A 7 6.08 1.29 15.54
CA GLN A 7 7.50 0.97 15.35
C GLN A 7 7.78 0.58 13.90
N LEU A 8 9.01 0.80 13.47
CA LEU A 8 9.49 0.29 12.19
C LEU A 8 9.72 -1.22 12.32
N ILE A 9 9.13 -1.97 11.41
CA ILE A 9 9.20 -3.43 11.36
C ILE A 9 9.42 -3.93 9.94
N SER A 10 9.90 -5.15 9.82
CA SER A 10 9.87 -5.95 8.59
C SER A 10 8.86 -7.09 8.73
N ILE A 11 8.10 -7.34 7.68
CA ILE A 11 7.16 -8.46 7.59
C ILE A 11 7.61 -9.41 6.49
N GLU A 12 7.85 -10.67 6.87
CA GLU A 12 8.11 -11.77 5.96
C GLU A 12 6.90 -12.69 5.84
N PHE A 13 6.71 -13.25 4.66
CA PHE A 13 5.64 -14.20 4.37
C PHE A 13 6.20 -15.54 3.88
N ASP A 14 5.55 -16.64 4.21
CA ASP A 14 5.93 -17.97 3.72
C ASP A 14 5.71 -18.13 2.21
N ASP A 15 4.78 -17.38 1.66
CA ASP A 15 4.33 -17.48 0.28
C ASP A 15 4.76 -16.32 -0.63
N LYS A 16 5.60 -15.40 -0.12
CA LYS A 16 6.22 -14.31 -0.88
C LYS A 16 7.68 -14.13 -0.47
N LYS A 17 8.54 -13.86 -1.46
CA LYS A 17 9.96 -13.58 -1.23
C LYS A 17 10.23 -12.13 -0.80
N GLU A 18 9.30 -11.24 -1.08
CA GLU A 18 9.41 -9.83 -0.73
C GLU A 18 9.28 -9.64 0.77
N ILE A 19 10.12 -8.78 1.30
CA ILE A 19 10.06 -8.30 2.69
C ILE A 19 9.47 -6.90 2.65
N PHE A 20 8.44 -6.67 3.47
CA PHE A 20 7.76 -5.38 3.56
C PHE A 20 8.22 -4.64 4.80
N ASN A 21 8.81 -3.46 4.61
CA ASN A 21 9.32 -2.62 5.68
C ASN A 21 8.42 -1.39 5.87
N GLY A 22 8.12 -1.06 7.11
CA GLY A 22 7.33 0.14 7.39
C GLY A 22 6.97 0.29 8.86
N PHE A 23 6.47 1.46 9.20
CA PHE A 23 5.90 1.70 10.54
C PHE A 23 4.51 1.07 10.62
N LEU A 24 4.32 0.19 11.59
CA LEU A 24 3.01 -0.42 11.82
C LEU A 24 2.02 0.64 12.28
N ILE A 25 1.00 0.91 11.46
CA ILE A 25 -0.04 1.90 11.74
C ILE A 25 -1.23 1.25 12.41
N ASP A 26 -1.73 0.16 11.82
CA ASP A 26 -2.91 -0.55 12.28
C ASP A 26 -2.93 -1.98 11.72
N TRP A 27 -3.76 -2.85 12.30
CA TRP A 27 -3.97 -4.20 11.79
C TRP A 27 -5.33 -4.77 12.22
N THR A 28 -5.79 -5.73 11.45
CA THR A 28 -6.93 -6.60 11.76
C THR A 28 -6.52 -8.07 11.59
N GLU A 29 -7.45 -8.97 11.77
CA GLU A 29 -7.25 -10.39 11.46
C GLU A 29 -6.88 -10.60 9.98
N ASP A 30 -7.44 -9.77 9.07
CA ASP A 30 -7.29 -9.91 7.63
C ASP A 30 -6.24 -8.99 7.01
N TRP A 31 -5.91 -7.84 7.61
CA TRP A 31 -5.10 -6.79 6.99
C TRP A 31 -4.08 -6.16 7.94
N ILE A 32 -2.96 -5.73 7.37
CA ILE A 32 -1.90 -4.99 8.07
C ILE A 32 -1.64 -3.70 7.30
N LEU A 33 -1.64 -2.57 7.97
CA LEU A 33 -1.34 -1.26 7.40
C LEU A 33 0.03 -0.77 7.87
N LEU A 34 0.90 -0.47 6.92
CA LEU A 34 2.21 0.11 7.15
C LEU A 34 2.31 1.52 6.53
N LYS A 35 2.98 2.45 7.20
CA LYS A 35 3.61 3.60 6.55
C LYS A 35 4.92 3.11 5.95
N ASN A 36 5.01 3.10 4.63
CA ASN A 36 6.03 2.37 3.91
C ASN A 36 7.44 2.98 4.07
N ASN A 37 8.43 2.12 4.30
CA ASN A 37 9.85 2.45 4.30
C ASN A 37 10.55 1.58 3.25
N PRO A 38 10.57 2.00 1.97
CA PRO A 38 11.06 1.16 0.88
C PRO A 38 12.57 0.94 0.92
N VAL A 39 13.33 1.92 1.39
CA VAL A 39 14.80 1.86 1.46
C VAL A 39 15.34 2.88 2.47
N ASP A 40 16.36 2.50 3.20
CA ASP A 40 17.11 3.36 4.12
C ASP A 40 16.20 4.25 5.00
N PHE A 41 16.39 5.57 4.93
CA PHE A 41 15.70 6.56 5.75
C PHE A 41 14.62 7.33 4.97
N ILE A 42 13.94 6.64 4.02
CA ILE A 42 12.88 7.18 3.18
C ILE A 42 11.53 6.67 3.66
N ILE A 43 10.55 7.56 3.68
CA ILE A 43 9.14 7.23 3.87
C ILE A 43 8.41 7.53 2.56
N ASP A 44 7.69 6.54 2.04
CA ASP A 44 6.99 6.66 0.77
C ASP A 44 5.62 5.99 0.77
N GLY A 45 4.58 6.77 0.96
CA GLY A 45 3.20 6.31 0.92
C GLY A 45 2.86 5.26 2.00
N TYR A 46 1.95 4.38 1.64
CA TYR A 46 1.40 3.34 2.51
C TYR A 46 1.29 2.02 1.79
N THR A 47 1.41 0.95 2.57
CA THR A 47 1.20 -0.42 2.10
C THR A 47 0.19 -1.12 2.99
N ILE A 48 -0.85 -1.71 2.39
CA ILE A 48 -1.80 -2.61 3.05
C ILE A 48 -1.50 -4.03 2.59
N LEU A 49 -1.24 -4.91 3.52
CA LEU A 49 -0.88 -6.30 3.30
C LEU A 49 -2.01 -7.21 3.77
N LYS A 50 -2.35 -8.25 3.00
CA LYS A 50 -3.22 -9.30 3.51
C LYS A 50 -2.52 -10.05 4.63
N ASN A 51 -3.13 -10.09 5.82
CA ASN A 51 -2.59 -10.75 7.02
C ASN A 51 -2.77 -12.28 6.95
N LYS A 52 -2.09 -12.89 5.99
CA LYS A 52 -2.14 -14.33 5.74
C LYS A 52 -0.76 -14.86 5.43
N ASN A 53 -0.39 -16.00 6.03
CA ASN A 53 0.91 -16.63 5.85
C ASN A 53 2.09 -15.73 6.28
N VAL A 54 1.88 -14.91 7.31
CA VAL A 54 2.96 -14.16 7.95
C VAL A 54 3.91 -15.16 8.60
N LYS A 55 5.16 -15.18 8.15
CA LYS A 55 6.22 -16.04 8.65
C LYS A 55 6.92 -15.41 9.86
N ALA A 56 7.28 -14.14 9.73
CA ALA A 56 7.97 -13.42 10.78
C ALA A 56 7.62 -11.92 10.77
N ILE A 57 7.66 -11.33 11.95
CA ILE A 57 7.69 -9.88 12.15
C ILE A 57 9.00 -9.59 12.86
N ILE A 58 9.85 -8.81 12.22
CA ILE A 58 11.21 -8.52 12.67
C ILE A 58 11.28 -7.06 13.11
N GLN A 59 11.82 -6.86 14.28
CA GLN A 59 12.20 -5.56 14.83
C GLN A 59 13.48 -5.77 15.63
N ASP A 60 14.58 -5.18 15.19
CA ASP A 60 15.90 -5.33 15.74
C ASP A 60 16.63 -3.98 15.84
N LYS A 61 17.93 -4.01 16.19
CA LYS A 61 18.74 -2.80 16.36
C LYS A 61 18.88 -1.96 15.09
N ASP A 62 18.83 -2.59 13.91
CA ASP A 62 18.92 -1.88 12.63
C ASP A 62 17.60 -1.12 12.36
N HIS A 63 16.48 -1.71 12.71
CA HIS A 63 15.17 -1.03 12.69
C HIS A 63 15.14 0.14 13.67
N GLU A 64 15.63 -0.04 14.90
CA GLU A 64 15.71 1.04 15.92
C GLU A 64 16.57 2.20 15.43
N PHE A 65 17.71 1.90 14.81
CA PHE A 65 18.60 2.92 14.24
C PHE A 65 17.93 3.68 13.09
N THR A 66 17.32 2.96 12.14
CA THR A 66 16.61 3.53 11.00
C THR A 66 15.45 4.41 11.46
N GLU A 67 14.65 3.93 12.40
CA GLU A 67 13.55 4.68 13.01
C GLU A 67 14.03 5.99 13.67
N ARG A 68 15.13 5.92 14.40
CA ARG A 68 15.76 7.10 15.03
C ARG A 68 16.16 8.15 14.00
N VAL A 69 16.79 7.74 12.89
CA VAL A 69 17.19 8.67 11.82
C VAL A 69 15.98 9.30 11.15
N ILE A 70 14.95 8.50 10.84
CA ILE A 70 13.70 9.00 10.24
C ILE A 70 13.03 10.04 11.14
N LYS A 71 12.97 9.79 12.47
CA LYS A 71 12.42 10.74 13.45
C LYS A 71 13.26 12.03 13.54
N LEU A 72 14.58 11.93 13.51
CA LEU A 72 15.46 13.11 13.51
C LEU A 72 15.31 13.95 12.23
N LYS A 73 14.96 13.33 11.09
CA LYS A 73 14.63 14.04 9.85
C LYS A 73 13.26 14.72 9.92
N GLY A 74 12.46 14.49 10.96
CA GLY A 74 11.12 15.03 11.11
C GLY A 74 10.10 14.45 10.13
N LEU A 75 10.37 13.26 9.58
CA LEU A 75 9.46 12.63 8.65
C LEU A 75 8.24 12.05 9.38
N LYS A 76 7.07 12.18 8.75
CA LYS A 76 5.81 11.70 9.31
C LYS A 76 5.72 10.17 9.18
N THR A 77 5.62 9.49 10.31
CA THR A 77 5.57 8.02 10.41
C THR A 77 4.19 7.47 10.77
N SER A 78 3.19 8.36 10.95
CA SER A 78 1.81 8.02 11.26
C SER A 78 0.89 8.23 10.06
N ALA A 79 -0.27 7.59 10.06
CA ALA A 79 -1.33 7.91 9.12
C ALA A 79 -1.97 9.28 9.45
N GLU A 80 -2.47 9.96 8.43
CA GLU A 80 -3.20 11.22 8.60
C GLU A 80 -4.65 10.99 9.00
N GLU A 81 -5.20 9.88 8.57
CA GLU A 81 -6.59 9.49 8.79
C GLU A 81 -6.69 8.02 9.17
N ILE A 82 -7.82 7.65 9.77
CA ILE A 82 -8.14 6.25 10.06
C ILE A 82 -8.58 5.56 8.76
N ILE A 83 -7.82 4.55 8.35
CA ILE A 83 -8.12 3.75 7.16
C ILE A 83 -8.95 2.54 7.59
N PRO A 84 -10.13 2.31 6.99
CA PRO A 84 -11.00 1.21 7.38
C PRO A 84 -10.43 -0.14 6.93
N LEU A 85 -9.88 -0.94 7.85
CA LEU A 85 -9.32 -2.27 7.57
C LEU A 85 -10.32 -3.42 7.77
N LYS A 86 -11.63 -3.13 7.80
CA LYS A 86 -12.66 -4.13 8.05
C LYS A 86 -12.72 -5.21 6.98
N ASP A 87 -12.74 -4.79 5.72
CA ASP A 87 -12.81 -5.67 4.55
C ASP A 87 -12.23 -4.95 3.33
N LEU A 88 -11.97 -5.71 2.25
CA LEU A 88 -11.35 -5.16 1.05
C LEU A 88 -12.22 -4.10 0.36
N SER A 89 -13.53 -4.26 0.38
CA SER A 89 -14.45 -3.29 -0.21
C SER A 89 -14.38 -1.94 0.52
N SER A 90 -14.37 -1.96 1.85
CA SER A 90 -14.21 -0.76 2.67
C SER A 90 -12.87 -0.06 2.41
N ILE A 91 -11.78 -0.83 2.31
CA ILE A 91 -10.45 -0.31 1.97
C ILE A 91 -10.47 0.38 0.61
N ILE A 92 -10.89 -0.33 -0.44
CA ILE A 92 -10.86 0.17 -1.83
C ILE A 92 -11.76 1.40 -2.01
N ASN A 93 -12.97 1.41 -1.44
CA ASN A 93 -13.84 2.57 -1.51
C ASN A 93 -13.25 3.79 -0.79
N PHE A 94 -12.61 3.60 0.37
CA PHE A 94 -11.92 4.67 1.07
C PHE A 94 -10.77 5.23 0.22
N LEU A 95 -9.93 4.35 -0.36
CA LEU A 95 -8.80 4.76 -1.20
C LEU A 95 -9.27 5.49 -2.46
N ALA A 96 -10.32 5.00 -3.13
CA ALA A 96 -10.90 5.64 -4.30
C ALA A 96 -11.39 7.06 -3.99
N ASN A 97 -12.07 7.25 -2.87
CA ASN A 97 -12.61 8.55 -2.47
C ASN A 97 -11.53 9.55 -2.03
N LYS A 98 -10.48 9.06 -1.35
CA LYS A 98 -9.46 9.94 -0.74
C LYS A 98 -8.24 10.14 -1.62
N TYR A 99 -7.76 9.07 -2.24
CA TYR A 99 -6.50 9.04 -2.97
C TYR A 99 -6.67 8.92 -4.48
N GLU A 100 -7.85 8.53 -4.96
CA GLU A 100 -8.23 8.31 -6.36
C GLU A 100 -7.50 7.11 -7.00
N ILE A 101 -6.18 7.12 -7.01
CA ILE A 101 -5.34 6.09 -7.64
C ILE A 101 -4.64 5.26 -6.55
N PHE A 102 -4.67 3.96 -6.75
CA PHE A 102 -3.98 2.98 -5.91
C PHE A 102 -3.34 1.89 -6.79
N GLN A 103 -2.40 1.17 -6.21
CA GLN A 103 -1.71 0.05 -6.83
C GLN A 103 -2.11 -1.25 -6.14
N ILE A 104 -2.30 -2.29 -6.92
CA ILE A 104 -2.55 -3.65 -6.39
C ILE A 104 -1.52 -4.64 -6.92
N THR A 105 -1.19 -5.64 -6.08
CA THR A 105 -0.35 -6.78 -6.45
C THR A 105 -1.07 -8.06 -6.05
N LYS A 106 -1.09 -9.03 -6.98
CA LYS A 106 -1.66 -10.36 -6.72
C LYS A 106 -0.64 -11.24 -5.99
N LYS A 107 -1.14 -12.32 -5.40
CA LYS A 107 -0.30 -13.30 -4.70
C LYS A 107 0.79 -13.91 -5.61
N SER A 108 0.43 -14.28 -6.82
CA SER A 108 1.27 -15.04 -7.76
C SER A 108 2.11 -14.19 -8.71
N ASP A 109 1.83 -12.88 -8.77
CA ASP A 109 2.46 -12.00 -9.73
C ASP A 109 3.54 -11.13 -9.09
N LYS A 110 4.58 -10.85 -9.88
CA LYS A 110 5.51 -9.76 -9.63
C LYS A 110 5.02 -8.44 -10.25
N ALA A 111 4.00 -8.52 -11.11
CA ALA A 111 3.42 -7.37 -11.75
C ALA A 111 2.57 -6.57 -10.77
N VAL A 112 2.65 -5.26 -10.89
CA VAL A 112 1.84 -4.28 -10.18
C VAL A 112 0.85 -3.66 -11.15
N TYR A 113 -0.34 -3.33 -10.65
CA TYR A 113 -1.43 -2.77 -11.44
C TYR A 113 -1.94 -1.50 -10.78
N LEU A 114 -1.71 -0.36 -11.43
CA LEU A 114 -2.21 0.92 -10.98
C LEU A 114 -3.56 1.23 -11.63
N GLY A 115 -4.40 1.92 -10.92
CA GLY A 115 -5.64 2.40 -11.49
C GLY A 115 -6.54 3.10 -10.49
N ARG A 116 -7.68 3.54 -11.00
CA ARG A 116 -8.78 4.08 -10.20
C ARG A 116 -9.96 3.12 -10.19
N LEU A 117 -10.74 3.16 -9.14
CA LEU A 117 -11.91 2.32 -8.98
C LEU A 117 -12.96 2.65 -10.07
N ILE A 118 -13.44 1.61 -10.75
CA ILE A 118 -14.69 1.66 -11.53
C ILE A 118 -15.80 1.03 -10.70
N GLU A 119 -15.63 -0.22 -10.29
CA GLU A 119 -16.63 -0.97 -9.54
C GLU A 119 -15.94 -1.99 -8.61
N ILE A 120 -16.54 -2.25 -7.47
CA ILE A 120 -16.20 -3.38 -6.61
C ILE A 120 -17.48 -4.06 -6.13
N ASN A 121 -17.55 -5.38 -6.28
CA ASN A 121 -18.64 -6.22 -5.80
C ASN A 121 -18.10 -7.31 -4.84
N GLU A 122 -18.87 -8.35 -4.56
CA GLU A 122 -18.48 -9.40 -3.61
C GLU A 122 -17.32 -10.27 -4.11
N ASP A 123 -17.10 -10.39 -5.41
CA ASP A 123 -16.13 -11.31 -6.02
C ASP A 123 -14.97 -10.59 -6.73
N GLU A 124 -15.23 -9.43 -7.30
CA GLU A 124 -14.33 -8.76 -8.24
C GLU A 124 -14.16 -7.27 -7.99
N LEU A 125 -12.96 -6.80 -8.28
CA LEU A 125 -12.58 -5.40 -8.39
C LEU A 125 -12.33 -5.06 -9.85
N LEU A 126 -13.03 -4.05 -10.38
CA LEU A 126 -12.81 -3.46 -11.69
C LEU A 126 -12.13 -2.10 -11.54
N ILE A 127 -11.01 -1.92 -12.20
CA ILE A 127 -10.28 -0.65 -12.24
C ILE A 127 -10.15 -0.13 -13.68
N ASP A 128 -10.06 1.18 -13.82
CA ASP A 128 -9.54 1.83 -15.02
C ASP A 128 -8.02 1.87 -14.89
N PHE A 129 -7.34 1.00 -15.66
CA PHE A 129 -5.91 0.74 -15.53
C PHE A 129 -5.09 1.93 -16.01
N LEU A 130 -4.14 2.35 -15.19
CA LEU A 130 -3.21 3.43 -15.46
C LEU A 130 -1.85 2.88 -15.91
N GLY A 131 -1.50 3.14 -17.16
CA GLY A 131 -0.20 2.79 -17.72
C GLY A 131 0.95 3.67 -17.20
N PRO A 132 2.20 3.25 -17.47
CA PRO A 132 3.39 3.91 -16.93
C PRO A 132 3.62 5.34 -17.46
N GLU A 133 2.97 5.71 -18.55
CA GLU A 133 3.01 7.08 -19.13
C GLU A 133 1.93 8.01 -18.54
N GLY A 134 1.19 7.58 -17.52
CA GLY A 134 0.12 8.36 -16.93
C GLY A 134 -1.17 8.40 -17.78
N LYS A 135 -1.35 7.43 -18.68
CA LYS A 135 -2.56 7.30 -19.51
C LYS A 135 -3.41 6.13 -19.05
N PHE A 136 -4.74 6.33 -19.02
CA PHE A 136 -5.65 5.23 -18.78
C PHE A 136 -5.77 4.38 -20.04
N GLU A 137 -5.55 3.07 -19.91
CA GLU A 137 -5.41 2.11 -21.00
C GLU A 137 -6.61 1.17 -21.11
N GLY A 138 -7.62 1.35 -20.25
CA GLY A 138 -8.85 0.56 -20.25
C GLY A 138 -9.08 -0.22 -18.97
N GLU A 139 -10.14 -1.02 -18.98
CA GLU A 139 -10.64 -1.72 -17.80
C GLU A 139 -9.86 -3.01 -17.53
N MET A 140 -9.58 -3.26 -16.25
CA MET A 140 -8.98 -4.50 -15.73
C MET A 140 -9.78 -5.04 -14.56
N SER A 141 -10.08 -6.35 -14.58
CA SER A 141 -10.79 -7.04 -13.49
C SER A 141 -9.86 -7.94 -12.69
N PHE A 142 -10.09 -7.98 -11.37
CA PHE A 142 -9.31 -8.78 -10.42
C PHE A 142 -10.24 -9.47 -9.43
N LYS A 143 -10.06 -10.78 -9.26
CA LYS A 143 -10.73 -11.52 -8.18
C LYS A 143 -10.22 -11.04 -6.83
N LEU A 144 -11.12 -10.68 -5.91
CA LEU A 144 -10.77 -10.11 -4.61
C LEU A 144 -9.85 -11.03 -3.79
N ASN A 145 -10.07 -12.34 -3.85
CA ASN A 145 -9.25 -13.32 -3.13
C ASN A 145 -7.81 -13.47 -3.65
N LYS A 146 -7.49 -12.86 -4.79
CA LYS A 146 -6.14 -12.84 -5.38
C LYS A 146 -5.33 -11.59 -5.00
N ILE A 147 -5.99 -10.54 -4.52
CA ILE A 147 -5.32 -9.31 -4.11
C ILE A 147 -4.57 -9.56 -2.80
N ARG A 148 -3.29 -9.22 -2.80
CA ARG A 148 -2.37 -9.51 -1.70
C ARG A 148 -1.78 -8.26 -1.06
N VAL A 149 -1.45 -7.28 -1.88
CA VAL A 149 -0.83 -6.02 -1.48
C VAL A 149 -1.57 -4.87 -2.16
N ILE A 150 -1.78 -3.80 -1.42
CA ILE A 150 -2.33 -2.55 -1.93
C ILE A 150 -1.40 -1.44 -1.48
N GLU A 151 -0.99 -0.58 -2.42
CA GLU A 151 -0.13 0.58 -2.13
C GLU A 151 -0.80 1.84 -2.64
N PHE A 152 -0.62 2.94 -1.92
CA PHE A 152 -1.22 4.22 -2.25
C PHE A 152 -0.41 5.38 -1.66
N ASP A 153 -0.63 6.57 -2.21
CA ASP A 153 0.04 7.81 -1.80
C ASP A 153 1.58 7.72 -1.89
N THR A 154 2.09 6.87 -2.78
CA THR A 154 3.52 6.80 -3.09
C THR A 154 3.95 7.95 -4.00
N ASP A 155 5.24 8.29 -3.96
CA ASP A 155 5.82 9.31 -4.85
C ASP A 155 5.56 8.98 -6.33
N TYR A 156 5.68 7.71 -6.70
CA TYR A 156 5.40 7.25 -8.07
C TYR A 156 3.94 7.54 -8.48
N ILE A 157 2.97 7.15 -7.67
CA ILE A 157 1.54 7.41 -7.93
C ILE A 157 1.28 8.92 -8.01
N ASN A 158 1.82 9.67 -7.06
CA ASN A 158 1.63 11.12 -7.00
C ASN A 158 2.27 11.84 -8.19
N SER A 159 3.41 11.35 -8.68
CA SER A 159 4.06 11.84 -9.90
C SER A 159 3.19 11.62 -11.15
N LEU A 160 2.59 10.43 -11.30
CA LEU A 160 1.66 10.16 -12.41
C LEU A 160 0.41 11.04 -12.36
N LYS A 161 -0.11 11.33 -11.16
CA LYS A 161 -1.23 12.26 -11.00
C LYS A 161 -0.91 13.66 -11.51
N LEU A 162 0.33 14.13 -11.39
CA LEU A 162 0.75 15.43 -11.95
C LEU A 162 0.66 15.45 -13.48
N ILE A 163 1.07 14.36 -14.15
CA ILE A 163 0.94 14.22 -15.60
C ILE A 163 -0.53 14.20 -16.03
N ILE A 164 -1.35 13.41 -15.35
CA ILE A 164 -2.79 13.37 -15.63
C ILE A 164 -3.44 14.74 -15.48
N ALA A 165 -3.07 15.49 -14.46
CA ALA A 165 -3.60 16.84 -14.22
C ALA A 165 -3.14 17.85 -15.27
N GLU A 166 -1.92 17.73 -15.78
CA GLU A 166 -1.40 18.59 -16.86
C GLU A 166 -2.12 18.31 -18.17
N GLU A 167 -2.31 17.05 -18.53
CA GLU A 167 -2.99 16.66 -19.77
C GLU A 167 -4.47 17.08 -19.82
N LYS A 168 -5.15 17.10 -18.68
CA LYS A 168 -6.54 17.61 -18.58
C LYS A 168 -6.68 19.12 -18.85
N LYS A 169 -5.57 19.88 -18.83
CA LYS A 169 -5.56 21.33 -19.07
C LYS A 169 -5.30 21.71 -20.53
N LYS A 170 -4.91 20.76 -21.36
CA LYS A 170 -4.68 20.90 -22.81
C LYS A 170 -5.96 20.70 -23.59
#